data_f3c360c7d2926082530f3e320810650e
#
_entry.id   f3c360c7d2926082530f3e320810650e
#
_cell.length_a   1.000
_cell.length_b   1.000
_cell.length_c   1.000
_cell.angle_alpha   90.00
_cell.angle_beta   90.00
_cell.angle_gamma   90.00
#
_symmetry.space_group_name_H-M   'P 1'
#
loop_
_entity.id
_entity.type
_entity.pdbx_description
1 polymer ?
#
loop_
_entity_poly.entity_id
_entity_poly.type
_entity_poly.pdbx_seq_one_letter_code
_entity_poly.pdbx_strand_id
1 'polypeptide(L)'
;MRVLLIGSGGREHALALHISKSSLLDKLFIMPGNPGTQLVGENININPSQRDILLSFCKNESIDLIVIGPEQPLVDGLSDFLRGKNFKVFGPNKKAAEIEGHKSFAKQLMKKYGIPTADFAEFTSELYDDALTYLKKSQYPLVIKADGLAAGKGVLICNNFNEAERNLKDLFVNKVFGPAGDKI
;
A
#
# COMPACT_ATOMS: atom_id res chain seq x y z
N MET A 1 11.74 8.52 24.23
CA MET A 1 11.54 8.88 22.79
C MET A 1 10.08 9.24 22.54
N ARG A 2 9.83 10.30 21.79
CA ARG A 2 8.49 10.66 21.30
C ARG A 2 8.30 10.06 19.91
N VAL A 3 7.33 9.18 19.78
CA VAL A 3 7.10 8.38 18.56
C VAL A 3 5.79 8.78 17.92
N LEU A 4 5.79 8.97 16.60
CA LEU A 4 4.59 9.12 15.78
C LEU A 4 4.38 7.85 14.94
N LEU A 5 3.26 7.17 15.15
CA LEU A 5 2.81 6.06 14.29
C LEU A 5 1.76 6.57 13.32
N ILE A 6 2.02 6.42 12.02
CA ILE A 6 1.08 6.80 10.97
C ILE A 6 0.24 5.58 10.59
N GLY A 7 -1.08 5.74 10.59
CA GLY A 7 -2.07 4.76 10.18
C GLY A 7 -3.24 4.61 11.15
N SER A 8 -4.22 3.79 10.78
CA SER A 8 -5.49 3.63 11.53
C SER A 8 -6.06 2.21 11.52
N GLY A 9 -5.35 1.26 10.91
CA GLY A 9 -5.80 -0.12 10.79
C GLY A 9 -5.48 -1.01 12.00
N GLY A 10 -5.87 -2.28 11.92
CA GLY A 10 -5.54 -3.28 12.94
C GLY A 10 -4.03 -3.54 13.06
N ARG A 11 -3.28 -3.43 11.97
CA ARG A 11 -1.81 -3.50 11.96
C ARG A 11 -1.22 -2.39 12.83
N GLU A 12 -1.67 -1.16 12.65
CA GLU A 12 -1.19 -0.02 13.42
C GLU A 12 -1.62 -0.10 14.87
N HIS A 13 -2.80 -0.65 15.17
CA HIS A 13 -3.18 -0.93 16.56
C HIS A 13 -2.22 -1.94 17.22
N ALA A 14 -1.88 -3.02 16.55
CA ALA A 14 -0.91 -4.01 17.05
C ALA A 14 0.48 -3.38 17.25
N LEU A 15 0.95 -2.56 16.29
CA LEU A 15 2.20 -1.82 16.41
C LEU A 15 2.17 -0.85 17.61
N ALA A 16 1.09 -0.07 17.77
CA ALA A 16 0.91 0.85 18.89
C ALA A 16 0.99 0.14 20.24
N LEU A 17 0.29 -1.01 20.36
CA LEU A 17 0.30 -1.85 21.57
C LEU A 17 1.72 -2.35 21.90
N HIS A 18 2.53 -2.71 20.88
CA HIS A 18 3.90 -3.16 21.14
C HIS A 18 4.85 -2.00 21.43
N ILE A 19 4.73 -0.88 20.72
CA ILE A 19 5.53 0.33 20.96
C ILE A 19 5.27 0.86 22.38
N SER A 20 4.01 0.86 22.84
CA SER A 20 3.63 1.37 24.16
C SER A 20 4.29 0.64 25.35
N LYS A 21 4.77 -0.59 25.12
CA LYS A 21 5.47 -1.39 26.14
C LYS A 21 6.97 -1.09 26.24
N SER A 22 7.49 -0.24 25.35
CA SER A 22 8.94 0.07 25.35
C SER A 22 9.31 1.01 26.49
N SER A 23 10.34 0.64 27.25
CA SER A 23 10.90 1.51 28.29
C SER A 23 11.58 2.78 27.76
N LEU A 24 11.82 2.84 26.46
CA LEU A 24 12.39 4.00 25.77
C LEU A 24 11.32 5.00 25.32
N LEU A 25 10.04 4.66 25.43
CA LEU A 25 8.94 5.50 25.00
C LEU A 25 8.58 6.53 26.09
N ASP A 26 8.61 7.81 25.73
CA ASP A 26 8.07 8.89 26.58
C ASP A 26 6.61 9.20 26.19
N LYS A 27 6.33 9.28 24.87
CA LYS A 27 5.00 9.54 24.35
C LYS A 27 4.77 8.91 22.99
N LEU A 28 3.58 8.33 22.78
CA LEU A 28 3.13 7.74 21.51
C LEU A 28 1.97 8.56 20.94
N PHE A 29 2.15 9.06 19.74
CA PHE A 29 1.11 9.68 18.93
C PHE A 29 0.74 8.76 17.78
N ILE A 30 -0.54 8.69 17.42
CA ILE A 30 -1.01 7.88 16.30
C ILE A 30 -1.86 8.76 15.36
N MET A 31 -1.56 8.73 14.07
CA MET A 31 -2.16 9.62 13.09
C MET A 31 -2.74 8.87 11.88
N PRO A 32 -4.04 8.88 11.65
CA PRO A 32 -5.07 9.45 12.53
C PRO A 32 -5.44 8.56 13.71
N GLY A 33 -5.05 7.27 13.72
CA GLY A 33 -5.38 6.31 14.75
C GLY A 33 -6.82 5.75 14.63
N ASN A 34 -7.22 4.99 15.63
CA ASN A 34 -8.55 4.39 15.78
C ASN A 34 -8.92 4.26 17.26
N PRO A 35 -10.15 3.82 17.62
CA PRO A 35 -10.54 3.69 19.04
C PRO A 35 -9.64 2.77 19.86
N GLY A 36 -9.04 1.71 19.25
CA GLY A 36 -8.12 0.82 19.97
C GLY A 36 -6.76 1.47 20.24
N THR A 37 -6.25 2.27 19.30
CA THR A 37 -4.99 2.99 19.50
C THR A 37 -5.07 4.09 20.55
N GLN A 38 -6.28 4.66 20.78
CA GLN A 38 -6.54 5.64 21.83
C GLN A 38 -6.31 5.08 23.24
N LEU A 39 -6.35 3.76 23.41
CA LEU A 39 -6.11 3.11 24.72
C LEU A 39 -4.61 3.05 25.07
N VAL A 40 -3.72 3.22 24.10
CA VAL A 40 -2.27 3.03 24.27
C VAL A 40 -1.43 4.22 23.84
N GLY A 41 -2.06 5.26 23.27
CA GLY A 41 -1.40 6.49 22.83
C GLY A 41 -2.41 7.59 22.54
N GLU A 42 -1.95 8.71 22.03
CA GLU A 42 -2.78 9.86 21.69
C GLU A 42 -3.08 9.87 20.18
N ASN A 43 -4.36 9.77 19.82
CA ASN A 43 -4.77 9.88 18.43
C ASN A 43 -4.79 11.34 17.97
N ILE A 44 -4.18 11.62 16.83
CA ILE A 44 -4.07 12.96 16.26
C ILE A 44 -4.87 13.02 14.95
N ASN A 45 -5.97 13.73 14.96
CA ASN A 45 -6.86 13.84 13.80
C ASN A 45 -6.29 14.75 12.70
N ILE A 46 -5.19 14.33 12.11
CA ILE A 46 -4.54 14.95 10.95
C ILE A 46 -4.44 13.91 9.85
N ASN A 47 -4.78 14.29 8.61
CA ASN A 47 -4.55 13.43 7.46
C ASN A 47 -3.05 13.48 7.08
N PRO A 48 -2.33 12.35 7.07
CA PRO A 48 -0.90 12.32 6.74
C PRO A 48 -0.54 12.83 5.33
N SER A 49 -1.51 12.93 4.42
CA SER A 49 -1.29 13.55 3.09
C SER A 49 -1.09 15.06 3.16
N GLN A 50 -1.53 15.71 4.23
CA GLN A 50 -1.34 17.14 4.51
C GLN A 50 0.08 17.38 5.05
N ARG A 51 1.07 17.27 4.16
CA ARG A 51 2.51 17.20 4.52
C ARG A 51 3.00 18.38 5.38
N ASP A 52 2.51 19.59 5.12
CA ASP A 52 2.95 20.78 5.88
C ASP A 52 2.39 20.77 7.31
N ILE A 53 1.16 20.33 7.50
CA ILE A 53 0.53 20.19 8.81
C ILE A 53 1.21 19.08 9.61
N LEU A 54 1.46 17.93 8.97
CA LEU A 54 2.22 16.82 9.55
C LEU A 54 3.63 17.28 9.98
N LEU A 55 4.34 18.01 9.13
CA LEU A 55 5.68 18.52 9.43
C LEU A 55 5.68 19.49 10.62
N SER A 56 4.70 20.40 10.66
CA SER A 56 4.53 21.34 11.76
C SER A 56 4.24 20.61 13.08
N PHE A 57 3.37 19.61 13.05
CA PHE A 57 3.09 18.76 14.20
C PHE A 57 4.36 18.04 14.69
N CYS A 58 5.10 17.40 13.79
CA CYS A 58 6.33 16.69 14.15
C CYS A 58 7.38 17.58 14.79
N LYS A 59 7.50 18.83 14.35
CA LYS A 59 8.42 19.82 14.94
C LYS A 59 7.93 20.28 16.32
N ASN A 60 6.66 20.67 16.44
CA ASN A 60 6.09 21.20 17.68
C ASN A 60 6.12 20.14 18.79
N GLU A 61 5.85 18.89 18.44
CA GLU A 61 5.88 17.77 19.39
C GLU A 61 7.28 17.15 19.54
N SER A 62 8.30 17.69 18.90
CA SER A 62 9.68 17.16 18.97
C SER A 62 9.74 15.65 18.74
N ILE A 63 9.15 15.17 17.64
CA ILE A 63 9.09 13.73 17.32
C ILE A 63 10.49 13.19 17.02
N ASP A 64 10.91 12.16 17.73
CA ASP A 64 12.21 11.49 17.57
C ASP A 64 12.19 10.42 16.47
N LEU A 65 11.05 9.70 16.32
CA LEU A 65 10.90 8.61 15.37
C LEU A 65 9.50 8.60 14.79
N ILE A 66 9.41 8.45 13.48
CA ILE A 66 8.14 8.27 12.75
C ILE A 66 8.09 6.84 12.23
N VAL A 67 7.00 6.13 12.50
CA VAL A 67 6.72 4.78 12.00
C VAL A 67 5.55 4.88 11.02
N ILE A 68 5.73 4.42 9.77
CA ILE A 68 4.68 4.44 8.76
C ILE A 68 4.15 3.02 8.58
N GLY A 69 2.91 2.77 9.01
CA GLY A 69 2.29 1.44 8.96
C GLY A 69 1.69 1.08 7.60
N PRO A 70 0.84 1.94 6.99
CA PRO A 70 0.17 1.61 5.74
C PRO A 70 1.06 1.81 4.52
N GLU A 71 0.79 1.05 3.46
CA GLU A 71 1.54 1.05 2.21
C GLU A 71 1.34 2.32 1.37
N GLN A 72 0.12 2.88 1.33
CA GLN A 72 -0.19 4.02 0.46
C GLN A 72 0.71 5.24 0.72
N PRO A 73 0.90 5.73 1.96
CA PRO A 73 1.81 6.84 2.23
C PRO A 73 3.26 6.54 1.84
N LEU A 74 3.69 5.28 1.88
CA LEU A 74 5.04 4.88 1.48
C LEU A 74 5.21 4.95 -0.04
N VAL A 75 4.24 4.44 -0.79
CA VAL A 75 4.18 4.54 -2.26
C VAL A 75 4.11 6.00 -2.72
N ASP A 76 3.39 6.85 -1.97
CA ASP A 76 3.31 8.30 -2.21
C ASP A 76 4.60 9.05 -1.83
N GLY A 77 5.60 8.35 -1.26
CA GLY A 77 6.91 8.90 -0.93
C GLY A 77 6.97 9.72 0.37
N LEU A 78 6.05 9.49 1.31
CA LEU A 78 6.04 10.19 2.59
C LEU A 78 7.32 9.95 3.39
N SER A 79 7.87 8.74 3.34
CA SER A 79 9.12 8.38 4.02
C SER A 79 10.31 9.21 3.51
N ASP A 80 10.42 9.38 2.18
CA ASP A 80 11.49 10.18 1.57
C ASP A 80 11.33 11.67 1.91
N PHE A 81 10.09 12.17 1.87
CA PHE A 81 9.79 13.55 2.25
C PHE A 81 10.22 13.85 3.70
N LEU A 82 9.85 12.98 4.65
CA LEU A 82 10.18 13.18 6.07
C LEU A 82 11.67 13.04 6.34
N ARG A 83 12.35 12.08 5.71
CA ARG A 83 13.81 11.95 5.79
C ARG A 83 14.53 13.17 5.22
N GLY A 84 14.04 13.75 4.11
CA GLY A 84 14.54 14.99 3.54
C GLY A 84 14.35 16.21 4.45
N LYS A 85 13.53 16.08 5.51
CA LYS A 85 13.35 17.07 6.59
C LYS A 85 14.09 16.69 7.88
N ASN A 86 15.03 15.74 7.80
CA ASN A 86 15.88 15.24 8.89
C ASN A 86 15.15 14.46 9.99
N PHE A 87 13.96 13.94 9.74
CA PHE A 87 13.30 13.01 10.67
C PHE A 87 13.82 11.59 10.52
N LYS A 88 13.91 10.86 11.63
CA LYS A 88 14.13 9.41 11.60
C LYS A 88 12.81 8.74 11.24
N VAL A 89 12.83 7.91 10.19
CA VAL A 89 11.62 7.23 9.70
C VAL A 89 11.85 5.73 9.59
N PHE A 90 10.99 4.95 10.22
CA PHE A 90 10.87 3.53 9.99
C PHE A 90 9.82 3.28 8.90
N GLY A 91 10.26 2.77 7.77
CA GLY A 91 9.48 2.47 6.56
C GLY A 91 10.38 2.49 5.32
N PRO A 92 10.06 1.76 4.26
CA PRO A 92 10.81 1.80 3.01
C PRO A 92 10.75 3.19 2.35
N ASN A 93 11.71 3.49 1.48
CA ASN A 93 11.61 4.63 0.58
C ASN A 93 10.58 4.35 -0.54
N LYS A 94 10.20 5.38 -1.29
CA LYS A 94 9.20 5.27 -2.36
C LYS A 94 9.54 4.15 -3.34
N LYS A 95 10.80 4.09 -3.80
CA LYS A 95 11.26 3.09 -4.77
C LYS A 95 11.17 1.65 -4.23
N ALA A 96 11.49 1.42 -2.97
CA ALA A 96 11.34 0.11 -2.36
C ALA A 96 9.87 -0.23 -2.09
N ALA A 97 9.02 0.76 -1.80
CA ALA A 97 7.59 0.58 -1.61
C ALA A 97 6.85 0.15 -2.90
N GLU A 98 7.44 0.35 -4.09
CA GLU A 98 6.89 -0.14 -5.36
C GLU A 98 6.69 -1.65 -5.39
N ILE A 99 7.47 -2.42 -4.60
CA ILE A 99 7.30 -3.88 -4.49
C ILE A 99 5.90 -4.24 -3.98
N GLU A 100 5.35 -3.43 -3.08
CA GLU A 100 3.97 -3.59 -2.57
C GLU A 100 2.97 -2.82 -3.43
N GLY A 101 3.37 -1.65 -3.91
CA GLY A 101 2.50 -0.71 -4.64
C GLY A 101 2.11 -1.19 -6.04
N HIS A 102 2.99 -1.94 -6.71
CA HIS A 102 2.83 -2.39 -8.10
C HIS A 102 3.12 -3.88 -8.24
N LYS A 103 2.07 -4.67 -8.50
CA LYS A 103 2.17 -6.14 -8.60
C LYS A 103 3.04 -6.57 -9.79
N SER A 104 2.93 -5.85 -10.91
CA SER A 104 3.76 -6.08 -12.08
C SER A 104 5.24 -5.86 -11.78
N PHE A 105 5.59 -4.75 -11.10
CA PHE A 105 6.97 -4.48 -10.70
C PHE A 105 7.52 -5.61 -9.81
N ALA A 106 6.74 -6.04 -8.79
CA ALA A 106 7.13 -7.15 -7.94
C ALA A 106 7.35 -8.45 -8.72
N LYS A 107 6.45 -8.77 -9.66
CA LYS A 107 6.55 -9.95 -10.53
C LYS A 107 7.78 -9.91 -11.44
N GLN A 108 8.05 -8.77 -12.06
CA GLN A 108 9.24 -8.57 -12.89
C GLN A 108 10.53 -8.69 -12.08
N LEU A 109 10.54 -8.12 -10.86
CA LEU A 109 11.67 -8.24 -9.93
C LEU A 109 11.92 -9.71 -9.55
N MET A 110 10.87 -10.45 -9.21
CA MET A 110 10.95 -11.88 -8.88
C MET A 110 11.51 -12.67 -10.06
N LYS A 111 11.00 -12.44 -11.27
CA LYS A 111 11.49 -13.07 -12.51
C LYS A 111 12.97 -12.76 -12.75
N LYS A 112 13.36 -11.49 -12.61
CA LYS A 112 14.75 -11.03 -12.82
C LYS A 112 15.75 -11.73 -11.90
N TYR A 113 15.35 -11.94 -10.64
CA TYR A 113 16.24 -12.50 -9.60
C TYR A 113 15.99 -13.99 -9.31
N GLY A 114 15.20 -14.70 -10.14
CA GLY A 114 14.93 -16.12 -9.96
C GLY A 114 14.15 -16.45 -8.67
N ILE A 115 13.39 -15.50 -8.14
CA ILE A 115 12.55 -15.73 -6.95
C ILE A 115 11.31 -16.51 -7.39
N PRO A 116 11.01 -17.68 -6.77
CA PRO A 116 9.85 -18.48 -7.14
C PRO A 116 8.55 -17.70 -7.04
N THR A 117 7.77 -17.71 -8.13
CA THR A 117 6.46 -17.07 -8.20
C THR A 117 5.62 -17.77 -9.28
N ALA A 118 4.29 -17.69 -9.19
CA ALA A 118 3.41 -18.19 -10.23
C ALA A 118 3.65 -17.45 -11.56
N ASP A 119 3.41 -18.13 -12.68
CA ASP A 119 3.42 -17.53 -14.00
C ASP A 119 2.46 -16.34 -14.07
N PHE A 120 2.81 -15.36 -14.89
CA PHE A 120 2.03 -14.15 -15.04
C PHE A 120 2.17 -13.55 -16.43
N ALA A 121 1.18 -12.79 -16.84
CA ALA A 121 1.20 -11.90 -17.98
C ALA A 121 0.69 -10.53 -17.55
N GLU A 122 1.13 -9.49 -18.26
CA GLU A 122 0.79 -8.10 -17.95
C GLU A 122 0.13 -7.45 -19.16
N PHE A 123 -0.93 -6.71 -18.91
CA PHE A 123 -1.65 -5.97 -19.94
C PHE A 123 -2.06 -4.60 -19.43
N THR A 124 -2.03 -3.60 -20.32
CA THR A 124 -2.64 -2.28 -20.12
C THR A 124 -3.99 -2.23 -20.83
N SER A 125 -4.79 -1.23 -20.52
CA SER A 125 -6.10 -1.04 -21.16
C SER A 125 -6.03 -0.89 -22.68
N GLU A 126 -4.90 -0.41 -23.22
CA GLU A 126 -4.66 -0.30 -24.67
C GLU A 126 -4.47 -1.69 -25.34
N LEU A 127 -4.09 -2.69 -24.56
CA LEU A 127 -3.87 -4.08 -25.00
C LEU A 127 -5.08 -4.98 -24.66
N TYR A 128 -6.29 -4.41 -24.64
CA TYR A 128 -7.53 -5.13 -24.28
C TYR A 128 -7.72 -6.41 -25.12
N ASP A 129 -7.58 -6.31 -26.42
CA ASP A 129 -7.79 -7.46 -27.35
C ASP A 129 -6.71 -8.54 -27.18
N ASP A 130 -5.47 -8.14 -26.87
CA ASP A 130 -4.38 -9.06 -26.58
C ASP A 130 -4.64 -9.80 -25.24
N ALA A 131 -5.09 -9.05 -24.22
CA ALA A 131 -5.49 -9.63 -22.94
C ALA A 131 -6.64 -10.62 -23.11
N LEU A 132 -7.66 -10.26 -23.91
CA LEU A 132 -8.79 -11.14 -24.21
C LEU A 132 -8.34 -12.43 -24.94
N THR A 133 -7.41 -12.29 -25.89
CA THR A 133 -6.82 -13.42 -26.62
C THR A 133 -6.03 -14.33 -25.69
N TYR A 134 -5.28 -13.77 -24.76
CA TYR A 134 -4.56 -14.52 -23.72
C TYR A 134 -5.52 -15.29 -22.83
N LEU A 135 -6.59 -14.65 -22.33
CA LEU A 135 -7.61 -15.28 -21.48
C LEU A 135 -8.30 -16.46 -22.18
N LYS A 136 -8.58 -16.36 -23.48
CA LYS A 136 -9.18 -17.47 -24.27
C LYS A 136 -8.31 -18.72 -24.32
N LYS A 137 -6.99 -18.56 -24.23
CA LYS A 137 -6.00 -19.66 -24.29
C LYS A 137 -5.56 -20.14 -22.91
N SER A 138 -5.95 -19.43 -21.85
CA SER A 138 -5.52 -19.73 -20.50
C SER A 138 -6.26 -20.92 -19.88
N GLN A 139 -5.60 -21.58 -18.93
CA GLN A 139 -6.25 -22.57 -18.08
C GLN A 139 -6.97 -21.89 -16.91
N TYR A 140 -8.05 -22.48 -16.44
CA TYR A 140 -8.84 -21.98 -15.33
C TYR A 140 -8.82 -22.95 -14.14
N PRO A 141 -8.92 -22.50 -12.88
CA PRO A 141 -9.11 -21.09 -12.48
C PRO A 141 -7.85 -20.23 -12.69
N LEU A 142 -8.04 -18.96 -13.03
CA LEU A 142 -6.99 -17.97 -13.07
C LEU A 142 -7.35 -16.74 -12.22
N VAL A 143 -6.35 -15.88 -11.96
CA VAL A 143 -6.54 -14.69 -11.13
C VAL A 143 -6.15 -13.44 -11.92
N ILE A 144 -7.10 -12.53 -12.09
CA ILE A 144 -6.84 -11.18 -12.60
C ILE A 144 -6.59 -10.26 -11.41
N LYS A 145 -5.55 -9.43 -11.51
CA LYS A 145 -5.19 -8.49 -10.44
C LYS A 145 -5.00 -7.10 -11.00
N ALA A 146 -5.71 -6.12 -10.46
CA ALA A 146 -5.36 -4.73 -10.67
C ALA A 146 -3.93 -4.46 -10.16
N ASP A 147 -3.10 -3.77 -10.94
CA ASP A 147 -1.67 -3.60 -10.64
C ASP A 147 -1.46 -2.72 -9.41
N GLY A 148 -2.19 -1.61 -9.30
CA GLY A 148 -2.06 -0.67 -8.18
C GLY A 148 -2.71 -1.14 -6.88
N LEU A 149 -2.61 -0.28 -5.86
CA LEU A 149 -3.26 -0.51 -4.56
C LEU A 149 -4.78 -0.39 -4.71
N ALA A 150 -5.51 -1.45 -4.38
CA ALA A 150 -6.96 -1.55 -4.49
C ALA A 150 -7.62 -2.03 -3.17
N ALA A 151 -6.98 -1.77 -2.03
CA ALA A 151 -7.48 -2.10 -0.69
C ALA A 151 -7.98 -3.57 -0.56
N GLY A 152 -7.25 -4.51 -1.18
CA GLY A 152 -7.61 -5.94 -1.18
C GLY A 152 -8.73 -6.34 -2.14
N LYS A 153 -9.38 -5.39 -2.84
CA LYS A 153 -10.52 -5.67 -3.73
C LYS A 153 -10.13 -5.92 -5.18
N GLY A 154 -8.90 -5.59 -5.57
CA GLY A 154 -8.39 -5.71 -6.94
C GLY A 154 -7.87 -7.10 -7.31
N VAL A 155 -8.29 -8.17 -6.63
CA VAL A 155 -7.91 -9.56 -6.90
C VAL A 155 -9.17 -10.34 -7.24
N LEU A 156 -9.29 -10.77 -8.50
CA LEU A 156 -10.50 -11.38 -9.06
C LEU A 156 -10.18 -12.80 -9.50
N ILE A 157 -10.74 -13.79 -8.80
CA ILE A 157 -10.62 -15.21 -9.16
C ILE A 157 -11.66 -15.49 -10.25
N CYS A 158 -11.22 -16.06 -11.37
CA CYS A 158 -12.05 -16.40 -12.51
C CYS A 158 -12.03 -17.92 -12.73
N ASN A 159 -13.18 -18.56 -12.67
CA ASN A 159 -13.31 -20.00 -12.82
C ASN A 159 -13.48 -20.44 -14.28
N ASN A 160 -13.77 -19.50 -15.15
CA ASN A 160 -13.96 -19.72 -16.59
C ASN A 160 -13.72 -18.44 -17.38
N PHE A 161 -13.70 -18.58 -18.71
CA PHE A 161 -13.46 -17.46 -19.62
C PHE A 161 -14.51 -16.34 -19.50
N ASN A 162 -15.80 -16.66 -19.34
CA ASN A 162 -16.85 -15.65 -19.27
C ASN A 162 -16.72 -14.75 -18.03
N GLU A 163 -16.29 -15.33 -16.90
CA GLU A 163 -15.97 -14.53 -15.69
C GLU A 163 -14.75 -13.65 -15.92
N ALA A 164 -13.71 -14.18 -16.56
CA ALA A 164 -12.49 -13.44 -16.83
C ALA A 164 -12.72 -12.28 -17.82
N GLU A 165 -13.50 -12.50 -18.89
CA GLU A 165 -13.87 -11.46 -19.85
C GLU A 165 -14.68 -10.34 -19.20
N ARG A 166 -15.67 -10.68 -18.37
CA ARG A 166 -16.45 -9.68 -17.62
C ARG A 166 -15.56 -8.87 -16.68
N ASN A 167 -14.69 -9.53 -15.92
CA ASN A 167 -13.79 -8.87 -14.99
C ASN A 167 -12.76 -7.98 -15.73
N LEU A 168 -12.25 -8.42 -16.88
CA LEU A 168 -11.38 -7.61 -17.74
C LEU A 168 -12.09 -6.34 -18.21
N LYS A 169 -13.36 -6.47 -18.66
CA LYS A 169 -14.19 -5.34 -19.07
C LYS A 169 -14.42 -4.36 -17.91
N ASP A 170 -14.71 -4.87 -16.72
CA ASP A 170 -14.92 -4.05 -15.52
C ASP A 170 -13.67 -3.26 -15.16
N LEU A 171 -12.49 -3.86 -15.28
CA LEU A 171 -11.23 -3.19 -15.00
C LEU A 171 -10.87 -2.15 -16.07
N PHE A 172 -10.84 -2.54 -17.34
CA PHE A 172 -10.29 -1.71 -18.40
C PHE A 172 -11.29 -0.74 -19.03
N VAL A 173 -12.57 -1.13 -19.14
CA VAL A 173 -13.63 -0.31 -19.78
C VAL A 173 -14.42 0.45 -18.73
N ASN A 174 -14.95 -0.24 -17.73
CA ASN A 174 -15.81 0.37 -16.71
C ASN A 174 -15.01 1.09 -15.60
N LYS A 175 -13.67 0.88 -15.55
CA LYS A 175 -12.74 1.55 -14.62
C LYS A 175 -13.15 1.45 -13.14
N VAL A 176 -13.69 0.30 -12.72
CA VAL A 176 -14.24 0.09 -11.36
C VAL A 176 -13.21 0.27 -10.23
N PHE A 177 -11.91 0.20 -10.54
CA PHE A 177 -10.81 0.46 -9.60
C PHE A 177 -10.02 1.74 -9.93
N GLY A 178 -10.57 2.61 -10.79
CA GLY A 178 -9.90 3.83 -11.21
C GLY A 178 -8.50 3.55 -11.79
N PRO A 179 -7.51 4.42 -11.53
CA PRO A 179 -6.16 4.27 -12.07
C PRO A 179 -5.44 2.96 -11.67
N ALA A 180 -5.81 2.35 -10.53
CA ALA A 180 -5.23 1.08 -10.11
C ALA A 180 -5.54 -0.08 -11.08
N GLY A 181 -6.62 0.03 -11.85
CA GLY A 181 -7.05 -0.94 -12.85
C GLY A 181 -6.57 -0.65 -14.28
N ASP A 182 -5.76 0.38 -14.52
CA ASP A 182 -5.25 0.70 -15.86
C ASP A 182 -4.23 -0.33 -16.37
N LYS A 183 -3.69 -1.14 -15.46
CA LYS A 183 -2.82 -2.28 -15.71
C LYS A 183 -3.25 -3.47 -14.86
N ILE A 184 -3.15 -4.65 -15.43
CA ILE A 184 -3.42 -5.92 -14.75
C ILE A 184 -2.24 -6.86 -14.89
#